data_af425fa0274594ae76ffeefc84330daa
#
_entry.id   af425fa0274594ae76ffeefc84330daa
#
_cell.length_a   1.000
_cell.length_b   1.000
_cell.length_c   1.000
_cell.angle_alpha   90.00
_cell.angle_beta   90.00
_cell.angle_gamma   90.00
#
_symmetry.space_group_name_H-M   'P 1'
#
loop_
_entity.id
_entity.type
_entity.pdbx_description
1 polymer ?
#
loop_
_entity_poly.entity_id
_entity_poly.type
_entity_poly.pdbx_seq_one_letter_code
_entity_poly.pdbx_strand_id
1 'polypeptide(L)'
;IFKCSDVLRFSLWELVKICGSFGVQLFQFAKGVDNRPVVAERVRKSFSMEDTFDKDLKSEEECIQKLKEVFERFYKSVITIKEDISKNGMYKSFVKIKYSDFSVTTIERSFSELKFENFLVLFRERFSMREEKVRLLGLGIRLPEKEENPQLSLDFNVPF
;
A
#
# COMPACT_ATOMS: atom_id res chain seq x y z
N ILE A 1 -17.42 18.64 -9.99
CA ILE A 1 -17.03 17.65 -11.04
C ILE A 1 -17.76 16.35 -10.73
N PHE A 2 -18.67 15.94 -11.59
CA PHE A 2 -19.42 14.69 -11.45
C PHE A 2 -19.04 13.66 -12.53
N LYS A 3 -18.58 14.13 -13.69
CA LYS A 3 -18.18 13.30 -14.84
C LYS A 3 -16.80 13.71 -15.33
N CYS A 4 -16.09 12.77 -15.97
CA CYS A 4 -14.79 13.07 -16.58
C CYS A 4 -14.85 14.25 -17.58
N SER A 5 -15.96 14.38 -18.33
CA SER A 5 -16.16 15.51 -19.24
C SER A 5 -16.21 16.87 -18.55
N ASP A 6 -16.56 16.94 -17.27
CA ASP A 6 -16.58 18.20 -16.51
C ASP A 6 -15.18 18.76 -16.32
N VAL A 7 -14.16 17.90 -16.33
CA VAL A 7 -12.75 18.30 -16.25
C VAL A 7 -12.36 19.20 -17.43
N LEU A 8 -12.94 18.96 -18.61
CA LEU A 8 -12.64 19.72 -19.82
C LEU A 8 -13.16 21.19 -19.80
N ARG A 9 -13.95 21.55 -18.77
CA ARG A 9 -14.36 22.94 -18.53
C ARG A 9 -13.23 23.79 -17.94
N PHE A 10 -12.21 23.15 -17.42
CA PHE A 10 -11.02 23.79 -16.85
C PHE A 10 -9.91 23.81 -17.90
N SER A 11 -9.14 24.87 -17.90
CA SER A 11 -7.90 24.93 -18.68
C SER A 11 -6.85 23.99 -18.08
N LEU A 12 -5.88 23.59 -18.88
CA LEU A 12 -4.76 22.78 -18.40
C LEU A 12 -4.04 23.46 -17.22
N TRP A 13 -3.88 24.79 -17.29
CA TRP A 13 -3.22 25.57 -16.23
C TRP A 13 -4.00 25.52 -14.91
N GLU A 14 -5.29 25.66 -14.93
CA GLU A 14 -6.15 25.54 -13.74
C GLU A 14 -6.04 24.15 -13.12
N LEU A 15 -6.06 23.10 -13.94
CA LEU A 15 -5.91 21.72 -13.45
C LEU A 15 -4.54 21.47 -12.84
N VAL A 16 -3.46 22.01 -13.42
CA VAL A 16 -2.12 21.91 -12.85
C VAL A 16 -2.04 22.68 -11.53
N LYS A 17 -2.68 23.84 -11.42
CA LYS A 17 -2.72 24.62 -10.19
C LYS A 17 -3.46 23.89 -9.05
N ILE A 18 -4.51 23.12 -9.38
CA ILE A 18 -5.35 22.40 -8.40
C ILE A 18 -4.75 21.05 -8.06
N CYS A 19 -4.28 20.30 -9.05
CA CYS A 19 -3.90 18.89 -8.95
C CYS A 19 -2.38 18.64 -9.10
N GLY A 20 -1.56 19.69 -9.20
CA GLY A 20 -0.13 19.56 -9.46
C GLY A 20 0.16 18.87 -10.80
N SER A 21 1.24 18.11 -10.88
CA SER A 21 1.64 17.39 -12.10
C SER A 21 0.58 16.42 -12.64
N PHE A 22 -0.29 15.90 -11.76
CA PHE A 22 -1.40 15.04 -12.15
C PHE A 22 -2.43 15.77 -13.04
N GLY A 23 -2.54 17.10 -12.93
CA GLY A 23 -3.45 17.92 -13.76
C GLY A 23 -3.26 17.71 -15.27
N VAL A 24 -2.01 17.51 -15.71
CA VAL A 24 -1.68 17.23 -17.12
C VAL A 24 -2.29 15.88 -17.55
N GLN A 25 -2.07 14.84 -16.76
CA GLN A 25 -2.59 13.51 -17.04
C GLN A 25 -4.12 13.49 -16.98
N LEU A 26 -4.70 14.15 -15.98
CA LEU A 26 -6.15 14.25 -15.80
C LEU A 26 -6.82 14.89 -17.03
N PHE A 27 -6.23 15.96 -17.58
CA PHE A 27 -6.72 16.61 -18.79
C PHE A 27 -6.67 15.71 -20.03
N GLN A 28 -5.59 14.93 -20.19
CA GLN A 28 -5.47 13.96 -21.27
C GLN A 28 -6.51 12.83 -21.13
N PHE A 29 -6.64 12.27 -19.95
CA PHE A 29 -7.61 11.21 -19.67
C PHE A 29 -9.06 11.67 -19.89
N ALA A 30 -9.36 12.92 -19.52
CA ALA A 30 -10.69 13.50 -19.78
C ALA A 30 -10.98 13.65 -21.30
N LYS A 31 -9.95 13.77 -22.13
CA LYS A 31 -10.04 13.73 -23.60
C LYS A 31 -10.08 12.32 -24.17
N GLY A 32 -9.99 11.30 -23.36
CA GLY A 32 -9.89 9.90 -23.80
C GLY A 32 -8.49 9.51 -24.32
N VAL A 33 -7.47 10.32 -24.03
CA VAL A 33 -6.10 10.07 -24.47
C VAL A 33 -5.28 9.48 -23.32
N ASP A 34 -4.83 8.23 -23.49
CA ASP A 34 -3.89 7.57 -22.60
C ASP A 34 -2.78 6.92 -23.45
N ASN A 35 -1.63 7.57 -23.49
CA ASN A 35 -0.48 7.12 -24.27
C ASN A 35 0.46 6.21 -23.48
N ARG A 36 0.06 5.79 -22.25
CA ARG A 36 0.90 4.89 -21.45
C ARG A 36 0.91 3.51 -22.10
N PRO A 37 2.11 2.90 -22.25
CA PRO A 37 2.20 1.53 -22.76
C PRO A 37 1.54 0.55 -21.79
N VAL A 38 0.94 -0.50 -22.35
CA VAL A 38 0.49 -1.64 -21.54
C VAL A 38 1.72 -2.44 -21.12
N VAL A 39 1.99 -2.47 -19.82
CA VAL A 39 3.11 -3.24 -19.26
C VAL A 39 2.56 -4.57 -18.76
N ALA A 40 2.86 -5.66 -19.48
CA ALA A 40 2.38 -6.99 -19.16
C ALA A 40 3.03 -7.55 -17.89
N GLU A 41 4.30 -7.24 -17.67
CA GLU A 41 5.06 -7.69 -16.51
C GLU A 41 5.48 -6.51 -15.65
N ARG A 42 5.12 -6.58 -14.37
CA ARG A 42 5.56 -5.60 -13.37
C ARG A 42 6.22 -6.33 -12.21
N VAL A 43 7.36 -5.82 -11.78
CA VAL A 43 7.97 -6.27 -10.53
C VAL A 43 7.00 -5.96 -9.39
N ARG A 44 6.58 -6.99 -8.67
CA ARG A 44 5.69 -6.83 -7.52
C ARG A 44 6.44 -6.15 -6.38
N LYS A 45 5.91 -5.03 -5.89
CA LYS A 45 6.52 -4.26 -4.79
C LYS A 45 5.95 -4.61 -3.41
N SER A 46 4.78 -5.22 -3.35
CA SER A 46 4.14 -5.64 -2.11
C SER A 46 3.18 -6.80 -2.35
N PHE A 47 2.91 -7.52 -1.29
CA PHE A 47 1.87 -8.53 -1.23
C PHE A 47 1.00 -8.26 0.00
N SER A 48 -0.31 -8.20 -0.19
CA SER A 48 -1.24 -7.88 0.90
C SER A 48 -2.58 -8.56 0.70
N MET A 49 -3.30 -8.71 1.81
CA MET A 49 -4.67 -9.19 1.84
C MET A 49 -5.46 -8.35 2.84
N GLU A 50 -6.70 -8.04 2.51
CA GLU A 50 -7.58 -7.28 3.38
C GLU A 50 -9.03 -7.77 3.27
N ASP A 51 -9.78 -7.62 4.37
CA ASP A 51 -11.21 -7.90 4.43
C ASP A 51 -11.98 -6.69 4.93
N THR A 52 -13.08 -6.40 4.25
CA THR A 52 -14.10 -5.46 4.71
C THR A 52 -15.24 -6.25 5.37
N PHE A 53 -15.67 -5.85 6.55
CA PHE A 53 -16.67 -6.56 7.31
C PHE A 53 -18.07 -5.96 7.06
N ASP A 54 -19.09 -6.83 6.96
CA ASP A 54 -20.48 -6.40 6.81
C ASP A 54 -20.97 -5.63 8.04
N LYS A 55 -20.47 -6.01 9.23
CA LYS A 55 -20.69 -5.33 10.49
C LYS A 55 -19.34 -4.91 11.09
N ASP A 56 -19.24 -3.64 11.45
CA ASP A 56 -18.02 -3.09 12.04
C ASP A 56 -17.70 -3.80 13.37
N LEU A 57 -16.46 -4.26 13.54
CA LEU A 57 -15.96 -4.96 14.71
C LEU A 57 -15.82 -3.98 15.88
N LYS A 58 -16.19 -4.43 17.09
CA LYS A 58 -16.28 -3.57 18.27
C LYS A 58 -15.20 -3.83 19.30
N SER A 59 -14.73 -5.09 19.40
CA SER A 59 -13.76 -5.48 20.41
C SER A 59 -12.40 -5.83 19.80
N GLU A 60 -11.37 -5.74 20.62
CA GLU A 60 -10.02 -6.15 20.23
C GLU A 60 -9.98 -7.64 19.89
N GLU A 61 -10.69 -8.47 20.66
CA GLU A 61 -10.74 -9.92 20.47
C GLU A 61 -11.34 -10.28 19.10
N GLU A 62 -12.48 -9.64 18.74
CA GLU A 62 -13.08 -9.83 17.41
C GLU A 62 -12.10 -9.45 16.29
N CYS A 63 -11.43 -8.31 16.46
CA CYS A 63 -10.44 -7.84 15.48
C CYS A 63 -9.25 -8.80 15.36
N ILE A 64 -8.71 -9.30 16.48
CA ILE A 64 -7.60 -10.26 16.48
C ILE A 64 -7.97 -11.56 15.80
N GLN A 65 -9.18 -12.08 16.07
CA GLN A 65 -9.66 -13.29 15.41
C GLN A 65 -9.73 -13.08 13.89
N LYS A 66 -10.31 -11.96 13.43
CA LYS A 66 -10.41 -11.64 12.00
C LYS A 66 -9.04 -11.38 11.37
N LEU A 67 -8.15 -10.71 12.05
CA LEU A 67 -6.78 -10.50 11.58
C LEU A 67 -6.04 -11.83 11.39
N LYS A 68 -6.27 -12.81 12.28
CA LYS A 68 -5.72 -14.16 12.16
C LYS A 68 -6.25 -14.91 10.95
N GLU A 69 -7.57 -14.83 10.69
CA GLU A 69 -8.17 -15.42 9.48
C GLU A 69 -7.57 -14.81 8.19
N VAL A 70 -7.37 -13.49 8.16
CA VAL A 70 -6.72 -12.80 7.03
C VAL A 70 -5.27 -13.26 6.90
N PHE A 71 -4.53 -13.39 8.03
CA PHE A 71 -3.14 -13.84 8.03
C PHE A 71 -3.00 -15.27 7.51
N GLU A 72 -3.86 -16.20 7.89
CA GLU A 72 -3.78 -17.59 7.44
C GLU A 72 -3.95 -17.70 5.91
N ARG A 73 -4.88 -16.94 5.32
CA ARG A 73 -5.07 -16.88 3.87
C ARG A 73 -3.89 -16.21 3.17
N PHE A 74 -3.42 -15.10 3.72
CA PHE A 74 -2.24 -14.38 3.25
C PHE A 74 -1.00 -15.28 3.27
N TYR A 75 -0.74 -15.97 4.39
CA TYR A 75 0.42 -16.85 4.56
C TYR A 75 0.42 -18.00 3.55
N LYS A 76 -0.73 -18.65 3.34
CA LYS A 76 -0.89 -19.69 2.30
C LYS A 76 -0.54 -19.16 0.91
N SER A 77 -0.99 -17.95 0.58
CA SER A 77 -0.72 -17.34 -0.71
C SER A 77 0.75 -16.91 -0.89
N VAL A 78 1.39 -16.45 0.20
CA VAL A 78 2.80 -16.04 0.17
C VAL A 78 3.74 -17.25 0.06
N ILE A 79 3.43 -18.37 0.70
CA ILE A 79 4.27 -19.59 0.62
C ILE A 79 4.37 -20.10 -0.82
N THR A 80 3.32 -19.98 -1.63
CA THR A 80 3.34 -20.39 -3.04
C THR A 80 4.24 -19.50 -3.92
N ILE A 81 4.61 -18.31 -3.43
CA ILE A 81 5.43 -17.32 -4.17
C ILE A 81 6.88 -17.28 -3.59
N LYS A 82 7.21 -18.22 -2.71
CA LYS A 82 8.40 -18.20 -1.83
C LYS A 82 9.76 -18.05 -2.52
N GLU A 83 9.90 -18.37 -3.81
CA GLU A 83 11.19 -18.28 -4.50
C GLU A 83 11.73 -16.85 -4.60
N ASP A 84 10.85 -15.83 -4.60
CA ASP A 84 11.24 -14.41 -4.71
C ASP A 84 11.41 -13.70 -3.36
N ILE A 85 10.81 -14.22 -2.29
CA ILE A 85 10.69 -13.52 -1.01
C ILE A 85 11.84 -13.85 -0.05
N SER A 86 12.45 -15.03 -0.16
CA SER A 86 13.35 -15.55 0.88
C SER A 86 14.81 -15.06 0.80
N LYS A 87 15.19 -14.27 -0.20
CA LYS A 87 16.60 -13.96 -0.46
C LYS A 87 17.24 -12.93 0.47
N ASN A 88 16.49 -12.11 1.20
CA ASN A 88 17.05 -10.99 1.98
C ASN A 88 16.70 -10.96 3.48
N GLY A 89 16.08 -11.98 4.04
CA GLY A 89 15.97 -12.18 5.50
C GLY A 89 15.18 -11.15 6.31
N MET A 90 14.79 -10.00 5.74
CA MET A 90 13.99 -8.97 6.42
C MET A 90 12.76 -8.58 5.60
N TYR A 91 11.61 -8.57 6.26
CA TYR A 91 10.33 -8.18 5.65
C TYR A 91 9.81 -6.89 6.29
N LYS A 92 9.43 -5.90 5.49
CA LYS A 92 8.61 -4.79 5.97
C LYS A 92 7.16 -5.25 6.04
N SER A 93 6.76 -5.75 7.20
CA SER A 93 5.36 -6.13 7.45
C SER A 93 4.54 -4.89 7.79
N PHE A 94 3.29 -4.85 7.34
CA PHE A 94 2.38 -3.76 7.65
C PHE A 94 0.97 -4.26 8.00
N VAL A 95 0.29 -3.46 8.81
CA VAL A 95 -1.14 -3.62 9.12
C VAL A 95 -1.86 -2.34 8.72
N LYS A 96 -3.00 -2.51 8.07
CA LYS A 96 -3.93 -1.44 7.67
C LYS A 96 -5.23 -1.62 8.43
N ILE A 97 -5.71 -0.56 9.05
CA ILE A 97 -7.00 -0.52 9.72
C ILE A 97 -7.81 0.60 9.08
N LYS A 98 -9.04 0.29 8.67
CA LYS A 98 -10.04 1.28 8.29
C LYS A 98 -11.15 1.27 9.32
N TYR A 99 -11.47 2.43 9.84
CA TYR A 99 -12.47 2.61 10.89
C TYR A 99 -13.87 2.88 10.31
N SER A 100 -14.88 2.87 11.19
CA SER A 100 -16.27 3.13 10.83
C SER A 100 -16.52 4.54 10.28
N ASP A 101 -15.68 5.51 10.64
CA ASP A 101 -15.65 6.88 10.10
C ASP A 101 -14.94 7.00 8.74
N PHE A 102 -14.57 5.86 8.14
CA PHE A 102 -13.79 5.74 6.89
C PHE A 102 -12.34 6.25 6.96
N SER A 103 -11.87 6.73 8.10
CA SER A 103 -10.45 7.01 8.28
C SER A 103 -9.61 5.75 8.17
N VAL A 104 -8.38 5.90 7.66
CA VAL A 104 -7.46 4.78 7.43
C VAL A 104 -6.15 5.05 8.15
N THR A 105 -5.63 4.05 8.82
CA THR A 105 -4.27 4.05 9.35
C THR A 105 -3.49 2.85 8.84
N THR A 106 -2.20 3.04 8.61
CA THR A 106 -1.27 1.96 8.24
C THR A 106 -0.02 2.13 9.08
N ILE A 107 0.44 1.02 9.62
CA ILE A 107 1.70 0.94 10.36
C ILE A 107 2.57 -0.13 9.75
N GLU A 108 3.86 0.14 9.58
CA GLU A 108 4.82 -0.83 9.05
C GLU A 108 6.08 -0.90 9.90
N ARG A 109 6.67 -2.08 9.96
CA ARG A 109 7.95 -2.35 10.63
C ARG A 109 8.68 -3.50 9.97
N SER A 110 10.01 -3.47 10.00
CA SER A 110 10.85 -4.57 9.52
C SER A 110 10.93 -5.68 10.56
N PHE A 111 10.77 -6.93 10.11
CA PHE A 111 10.91 -8.13 10.91
C PHE A 111 11.76 -9.17 10.15
N SER A 112 12.48 -10.00 10.89
CA SER A 112 13.31 -11.08 10.32
C SER A 112 12.50 -12.31 9.91
N GLU A 113 11.28 -12.46 10.42
CA GLU A 113 10.43 -13.60 10.18
C GLU A 113 8.99 -13.19 9.87
N LEU A 114 8.32 -13.95 9.02
CA LEU A 114 6.91 -13.76 8.72
C LEU A 114 6.06 -14.60 9.68
N LYS A 115 5.70 -13.98 10.83
CA LYS A 115 4.89 -14.60 11.88
C LYS A 115 3.68 -13.74 12.21
N PHE A 116 2.58 -14.36 12.64
CA PHE A 116 1.37 -13.65 13.04
C PHE A 116 1.60 -12.64 14.15
N GLU A 117 2.46 -12.98 15.12
CA GLU A 117 2.81 -12.16 16.27
C GLU A 117 3.33 -10.77 15.87
N ASN A 118 4.05 -10.67 14.76
CA ASN A 118 4.55 -9.41 14.23
C ASN A 118 3.40 -8.48 13.79
N PHE A 119 2.40 -9.04 13.12
CA PHE A 119 1.20 -8.29 12.73
C PHE A 119 0.33 -7.94 13.92
N LEU A 120 0.25 -8.82 14.92
CA LEU A 120 -0.49 -8.57 16.16
C LEU A 120 0.10 -7.38 16.94
N VAL A 121 1.43 -7.28 17.03
CA VAL A 121 2.11 -6.13 17.66
C VAL A 121 1.75 -4.83 16.93
N LEU A 122 1.83 -4.83 15.59
CA LEU A 122 1.48 -3.65 14.78
C LEU A 122 -0.01 -3.27 14.93
N PHE A 123 -0.89 -4.26 14.92
CA PHE A 123 -2.32 -4.05 15.11
C PHE A 123 -2.61 -3.38 16.46
N ARG A 124 -2.11 -3.95 17.57
CA ARG A 124 -2.35 -3.45 18.92
C ARG A 124 -1.85 -2.02 19.10
N GLU A 125 -0.68 -1.69 18.55
CA GLU A 125 -0.12 -0.35 18.62
C GLU A 125 -1.05 0.71 18.00
N ARG A 126 -1.80 0.36 16.94
CA ARG A 126 -2.72 1.30 16.30
C ARG A 126 -4.15 1.23 16.82
N PHE A 127 -4.60 0.04 17.17
CA PHE A 127 -5.93 -0.18 17.71
C PHE A 127 -6.14 0.56 19.04
N SER A 128 -5.14 0.55 19.93
CA SER A 128 -5.20 1.23 21.24
C SER A 128 -5.26 2.75 21.16
N MET A 129 -5.02 3.34 20.01
CA MET A 129 -5.03 4.80 19.82
C MET A 129 -6.41 5.36 19.48
N ARG A 130 -7.41 4.51 19.25
CA ARG A 130 -8.74 4.92 18.80
C ARG A 130 -9.84 4.06 19.38
N GLU A 131 -11.02 4.67 19.58
CA GLU A 131 -12.23 4.01 20.08
C GLU A 131 -13.22 3.62 18.97
N GLU A 132 -12.95 4.08 17.74
CA GLU A 132 -13.84 3.80 16.61
C GLU A 132 -13.84 2.33 16.25
N LYS A 133 -15.02 1.84 15.83
CA LYS A 133 -15.18 0.46 15.34
C LYS A 133 -14.37 0.22 14.08
N VAL A 134 -13.93 -1.01 13.89
CA VAL A 134 -13.11 -1.41 12.76
C VAL A 134 -13.96 -1.97 11.63
N ARG A 135 -13.91 -1.33 10.46
CA ARG A 135 -14.64 -1.70 9.26
C ARG A 135 -13.84 -2.61 8.33
N LEU A 136 -12.51 -2.47 8.28
CA LEU A 136 -11.62 -3.26 7.44
C LEU A 136 -10.31 -3.52 8.15
N LEU A 137 -9.82 -4.74 8.03
CA LEU A 137 -8.48 -5.12 8.44
C LEU A 137 -7.71 -5.66 7.23
N GLY A 138 -6.49 -5.18 7.07
CA GLY A 138 -5.55 -5.66 6.08
C GLY A 138 -4.17 -5.85 6.67
N LEU A 139 -3.42 -6.77 6.09
CA LEU A 139 -2.02 -6.99 6.39
C LEU A 139 -1.23 -7.35 5.13
N GLY A 140 0.06 -7.17 5.19
CA GLY A 140 0.90 -7.48 4.06
C GLY A 140 2.38 -7.26 4.32
N ILE A 141 3.17 -7.53 3.31
CA ILE A 141 4.61 -7.28 3.28
C ILE A 141 4.97 -6.39 2.09
N ARG A 142 5.98 -5.56 2.26
CA ARG A 142 6.67 -4.91 1.15
C ARG A 142 7.87 -5.77 0.78
N LEU A 143 8.01 -6.00 -0.50
CA LEU A 143 9.18 -6.69 -1.05
C LEU A 143 10.33 -5.69 -1.17
N PRO A 144 11.59 -6.15 -0.94
CA PRO A 144 12.74 -5.29 -1.14
C PRO A 144 12.76 -4.81 -2.60
N GLU A 145 13.03 -3.54 -2.80
CA GLU A 145 13.29 -3.04 -4.15
C GLU A 145 14.58 -3.71 -4.65
N LYS A 146 14.55 -4.27 -5.86
CA LYS A 146 15.79 -4.63 -6.53
C LYS A 146 16.51 -3.32 -6.77
N GLU A 147 17.71 -3.17 -6.24
CA GLU A 147 18.59 -2.05 -6.57
C GLU A 147 18.98 -2.15 -8.06
N GLU A 148 18.16 -1.57 -8.93
CA GLU A 148 18.41 -1.54 -10.37
C GLU A 148 19.37 -0.43 -10.79
N ASN A 149 19.71 0.50 -9.88
CA ASN A 149 20.73 1.50 -10.15
C ASN A 149 21.52 1.80 -8.87
N PRO A 150 22.77 1.36 -8.76
CA PRO A 150 23.68 1.98 -7.81
C PRO A 150 23.74 3.48 -8.16
N GLN A 151 23.46 4.33 -7.18
CA GLN A 151 23.64 5.77 -7.33
C GLN A 151 25.07 5.99 -7.84
N LEU A 152 25.21 6.54 -9.05
CA LEU A 152 26.52 6.88 -9.58
C LEU A 152 27.20 7.83 -8.59
N SER A 153 28.28 7.40 -7.95
CA SER A 153 29.11 8.28 -7.17
C SER A 153 29.75 9.29 -8.13
N LEU A 154 29.40 10.56 -7.97
CA LEU A 154 30.11 11.63 -8.66
C LEU A 154 31.46 11.77 -7.96
N ASP A 155 32.51 11.23 -8.58
CA ASP A 155 33.89 11.49 -8.18
C ASP A 155 34.25 12.95 -8.51
N PHE A 156 34.19 13.80 -7.48
CA PHE A 156 34.63 15.22 -7.58
C PHE A 156 36.16 15.40 -7.59
N ASN A 157 36.91 14.33 -7.70
CA ASN A 157 38.39 14.42 -7.85
C ASN A 157 38.75 14.66 -9.31
N VAL A 158 38.51 15.88 -9.79
CA VAL A 158 39.20 16.42 -10.99
C VAL A 158 40.40 17.21 -10.47
N PRO A 159 41.63 16.77 -10.68
CA PRO A 159 42.79 17.61 -10.38
C PRO A 159 42.84 18.78 -11.36
N PHE A 160 42.98 20.00 -10.83
CA PHE A 160 43.27 21.22 -11.58
C PHE A 160 44.66 21.18 -12.16
#